data_6d472e52f6f81f409a1b41d94b133b6b
#
_entry.id   6d472e52f6f81f409a1b41d94b133b6b
#
_cell.length_a   1.000
_cell.length_b   1.000
_cell.length_c   1.000
_cell.angle_alpha   90.00
_cell.angle_beta   90.00
_cell.angle_gamma   90.00
#
_symmetry.space_group_name_H-M   'P 1'
#
loop_
_entity.id
_entity.type
_entity.pdbx_description
1 polymer ?
#
loop_
_entity_poly.entity_id
_entity_poly.type
_entity_poly.pdbx_seq_one_letter_code
_entity_poly.pdbx_strand_id
1 'polypeptide(L)'
;GETIITAAAADNEKLTASCNVTVAEMAEPQSISLDKENVSLPKLGATTVVNANIQPSNADDRITWTSSDEKIAKVYDGVIVAGEVGTAEITATTSNGKTAKCTVTVTEDKQLITNDRFYTDTDGNILYSQGGGIFKFPNDDKYYWYGVRYKEAVTYATDPLLGKTVEHPAFEAYTCYTSDDLVNWKYEGDVATLETLGQSWCGWAGRCGVVYNEKANKYVLVSQFNGTIIASADNPKGPFKTEKGYFWGGTSLPVIANGDTGDLTMFYDEDSKGYMICSSANGRGHLYIAPMDETKNFCDFD
;
A
#
# COMPACT_ATOMS: atom_id res chain seq x y z
N GLY A 1 -45.34 -16.29 19.42
CA GLY A 1 -45.75 -15.69 20.70
C GLY A 1 -44.86 -14.54 21.09
N GLU A 2 -45.34 -13.68 21.95
CA GLU A 2 -44.63 -12.53 22.46
C GLU A 2 -44.48 -12.64 23.99
N THR A 3 -43.38 -12.20 24.54
CA THR A 3 -43.13 -12.12 25.95
C THR A 3 -42.26 -10.91 26.26
N ILE A 4 -42.32 -10.45 27.52
CA ILE A 4 -41.50 -9.36 27.99
C ILE A 4 -40.53 -9.94 29.00
N ILE A 5 -39.23 -9.73 28.76
CA ILE A 5 -38.18 -10.01 29.75
C ILE A 5 -37.86 -8.71 30.46
N THR A 6 -37.99 -8.75 31.81
CA THR A 6 -37.69 -7.60 32.64
C THR A 6 -36.53 -7.92 33.58
N ALA A 7 -35.50 -7.08 33.55
CA ALA A 7 -34.43 -7.09 34.52
C ALA A 7 -34.72 -6.06 35.60
N ALA A 8 -34.55 -6.43 36.86
CA ALA A 8 -34.64 -5.52 38.00
C ALA A 8 -33.31 -5.48 38.75
N ALA A 9 -32.93 -4.32 39.26
CA ALA A 9 -31.74 -4.20 40.10
C ALA A 9 -31.94 -4.93 41.42
N ALA A 10 -30.92 -5.69 41.84
CA ALA A 10 -31.01 -6.53 43.05
C ALA A 10 -31.20 -5.73 44.36
N ASP A 11 -30.74 -4.50 44.37
CA ASP A 11 -30.79 -3.58 45.52
C ASP A 11 -31.92 -2.55 45.39
N ASN A 12 -32.61 -2.49 44.29
CA ASN A 12 -33.75 -1.61 44.07
C ASN A 12 -34.69 -2.15 42.98
N GLU A 13 -35.69 -2.94 43.38
CA GLU A 13 -36.66 -3.58 42.48
C GLU A 13 -37.51 -2.59 41.65
N LYS A 14 -37.48 -1.28 41.97
CA LYS A 14 -38.15 -0.24 41.16
C LYS A 14 -37.33 0.19 39.94
N LEU A 15 -36.04 -0.10 39.93
CA LEU A 15 -35.15 0.12 38.77
C LEU A 15 -35.24 -1.09 37.84
N THR A 16 -36.09 -0.99 36.84
CA THR A 16 -36.31 -2.05 35.89
C THR A 16 -36.06 -1.59 34.46
N ALA A 17 -35.57 -2.50 33.65
CA ALA A 17 -35.49 -2.36 32.19
C ALA A 17 -36.18 -3.58 31.55
N SER A 18 -36.97 -3.35 30.50
CA SER A 18 -37.71 -4.42 29.84
C SER A 18 -37.37 -4.49 28.34
N CYS A 19 -37.33 -5.71 27.83
CA CYS A 19 -37.15 -6.03 26.40
C CYS A 19 -38.33 -6.87 25.94
N ASN A 20 -38.98 -6.47 24.85
CA ASN A 20 -39.99 -7.28 24.19
C ASN A 20 -39.31 -8.36 23.36
N VAL A 21 -39.68 -9.60 23.56
CA VAL A 21 -39.19 -10.75 22.81
C VAL A 21 -40.35 -11.33 22.04
N THR A 22 -40.24 -11.33 20.72
CA THR A 22 -41.19 -11.99 19.82
C THR A 22 -40.60 -13.30 19.35
N VAL A 23 -41.24 -14.41 19.64
CA VAL A 23 -40.89 -15.72 19.08
C VAL A 23 -41.82 -15.99 17.90
N ALA A 24 -41.24 -15.92 16.71
CA ALA A 24 -41.92 -16.26 15.47
C ALA A 24 -41.54 -17.68 15.02
N GLU A 25 -42.40 -18.32 14.30
CA GLU A 25 -42.07 -19.57 13.62
C GLU A 25 -41.10 -19.28 12.48
N MET A 26 -39.98 -20.01 12.40
CA MET A 26 -39.06 -19.90 11.29
C MET A 26 -39.68 -20.49 10.02
N ALA A 27 -39.56 -19.77 8.93
CA ALA A 27 -39.96 -20.30 7.62
C ALA A 27 -38.96 -21.35 7.12
N GLU A 28 -39.40 -22.23 6.25
CA GLU A 28 -38.50 -23.12 5.53
C GLU A 28 -37.72 -22.35 4.45
N PRO A 29 -36.41 -22.61 4.25
CA PRO A 29 -35.64 -22.07 3.16
C PRO A 29 -36.24 -22.39 1.80
N GLN A 30 -36.54 -21.37 1.00
CA GLN A 30 -37.03 -21.51 -0.37
C GLN A 30 -35.91 -21.45 -1.38
N SER A 31 -34.91 -20.61 -1.13
CA SER A 31 -33.71 -20.51 -1.94
C SER A 31 -32.48 -20.11 -1.09
N ILE A 32 -31.31 -20.41 -1.62
CA ILE A 32 -30.02 -19.96 -1.12
C ILE A 32 -29.16 -19.44 -2.28
N SER A 33 -28.43 -18.36 -2.07
CA SER A 33 -27.45 -17.84 -3.02
C SER A 33 -26.18 -17.45 -2.26
N LEU A 34 -25.06 -17.34 -2.97
CA LEU A 34 -23.79 -16.85 -2.42
C LEU A 34 -23.47 -15.48 -3.03
N ASP A 35 -22.79 -14.63 -2.25
CA ASP A 35 -22.31 -13.32 -2.70
C ASP A 35 -21.16 -13.42 -3.71
N LYS A 36 -20.49 -14.59 -3.79
CA LYS A 36 -19.41 -14.89 -4.72
C LYS A 36 -19.60 -16.27 -5.34
N GLU A 37 -19.61 -16.33 -6.65
CA GLU A 37 -19.69 -17.59 -7.42
C GLU A 37 -18.28 -18.15 -7.71
N ASN A 38 -17.28 -17.26 -7.80
CA ASN A 38 -15.89 -17.62 -8.08
C ASN A 38 -14.96 -16.83 -7.16
N VAL A 39 -13.93 -17.52 -6.66
CA VAL A 39 -12.89 -16.96 -5.80
C VAL A 39 -11.54 -17.46 -6.29
N SER A 40 -10.56 -16.56 -6.40
CA SER A 40 -9.15 -16.91 -6.62
C SER A 40 -8.34 -16.51 -5.39
N LEU A 41 -7.56 -17.44 -4.84
CA LEU A 41 -6.72 -17.23 -3.66
C LEU A 41 -5.31 -17.71 -3.95
N PRO A 42 -4.27 -16.99 -3.48
CA PRO A 42 -2.92 -17.52 -3.47
C PRO A 42 -2.82 -18.67 -2.45
N LYS A 43 -1.89 -19.59 -2.68
CA LYS A 43 -1.53 -20.67 -1.76
C LYS A 43 -1.09 -20.10 -0.40
N LEU A 44 -0.91 -20.95 0.60
CA LEU A 44 -0.36 -20.64 1.92
C LEU A 44 -1.27 -19.90 2.89
N GLY A 45 -2.50 -20.39 3.03
CA GLY A 45 -3.40 -19.97 4.11
C GLY A 45 -4.08 -18.62 3.85
N ALA A 46 -4.08 -18.14 2.61
CA ALA A 46 -4.91 -17.02 2.23
C ALA A 46 -6.39 -17.34 2.50
N THR A 47 -7.12 -16.35 2.98
CA THR A 47 -8.51 -16.52 3.39
C THR A 47 -9.43 -15.54 2.70
N THR A 48 -10.69 -15.93 2.52
CA THR A 48 -11.78 -15.03 2.14
C THR A 48 -13.07 -15.49 2.81
N VAL A 49 -14.05 -14.59 2.85
CA VAL A 49 -15.39 -14.90 3.34
C VAL A 49 -16.35 -14.93 2.17
N VAL A 50 -17.19 -15.95 2.12
CA VAL A 50 -18.33 -16.06 1.21
C VAL A 50 -19.59 -16.07 2.06
N ASN A 51 -20.50 -15.13 1.80
CA ASN A 51 -21.74 -15.01 2.54
C ASN A 51 -22.88 -15.69 1.80
N ALA A 52 -23.67 -16.44 2.53
CA ALA A 52 -24.89 -17.02 2.02
C ALA A 52 -26.09 -16.13 2.32
N ASN A 53 -27.00 -16.04 1.36
CA ASN A 53 -28.28 -15.32 1.48
C ASN A 53 -29.41 -16.30 1.27
N ILE A 54 -30.22 -16.51 2.32
CA ILE A 54 -31.39 -17.43 2.32
C ILE A 54 -32.65 -16.60 2.19
N GLN A 55 -33.62 -17.11 1.42
CA GLN A 55 -34.93 -16.51 1.31
C GLN A 55 -36.01 -17.49 1.77
N PRO A 56 -37.08 -17.00 2.43
CA PRO A 56 -37.28 -15.64 2.93
C PRO A 56 -36.33 -15.30 4.11
N SER A 57 -36.20 -14.04 4.46
CA SER A 57 -35.23 -13.56 5.49
C SER A 57 -35.49 -14.06 6.92
N ASN A 58 -36.66 -14.62 7.17
CA ASN A 58 -37.05 -15.29 8.45
C ASN A 58 -36.94 -16.83 8.37
N ALA A 59 -36.29 -17.36 7.34
CA ALA A 59 -36.07 -18.80 7.22
C ALA A 59 -34.97 -19.28 8.20
N ASP A 60 -34.97 -20.63 8.41
CA ASP A 60 -33.87 -21.28 9.13
C ASP A 60 -32.53 -20.98 8.43
N ASP A 61 -31.62 -20.30 9.16
CA ASP A 61 -30.33 -19.81 8.66
C ASP A 61 -29.18 -20.81 8.89
N ARG A 62 -29.46 -22.00 9.40
CA ARG A 62 -28.46 -23.06 9.57
C ARG A 62 -27.96 -23.55 8.22
N ILE A 63 -26.66 -23.38 7.99
CA ILE A 63 -25.99 -23.76 6.74
C ILE A 63 -24.91 -24.80 7.05
N THR A 64 -24.91 -25.87 6.27
CA THR A 64 -23.81 -26.83 6.24
C THR A 64 -22.90 -26.48 5.06
N TRP A 65 -21.63 -26.22 5.36
CA TRP A 65 -20.61 -25.92 4.38
C TRP A 65 -19.74 -27.14 4.11
N THR A 66 -19.49 -27.43 2.84
CA THR A 66 -18.61 -28.53 2.43
C THR A 66 -17.68 -28.10 1.31
N SER A 67 -16.51 -28.74 1.23
CA SER A 67 -15.57 -28.60 0.13
C SER A 67 -15.48 -29.91 -0.65
N SER A 68 -15.37 -29.82 -1.97
CA SER A 68 -15.11 -30.99 -2.83
C SER A 68 -13.70 -31.56 -2.65
N ASP A 69 -12.75 -30.73 -2.21
CA ASP A 69 -11.37 -31.13 -1.86
C ASP A 69 -10.79 -30.19 -0.78
N GLU A 70 -10.75 -30.69 0.46
CA GLU A 70 -10.22 -29.95 1.61
C GLU A 70 -8.70 -29.74 1.59
N LYS A 71 -7.96 -30.43 0.73
CA LYS A 71 -6.55 -30.14 0.53
C LYS A 71 -6.34 -28.86 -0.25
N ILE A 72 -7.25 -28.57 -1.22
CA ILE A 72 -7.21 -27.36 -2.04
C ILE A 72 -7.82 -26.19 -1.30
N ALA A 73 -9.04 -26.36 -0.76
CA ALA A 73 -9.71 -25.31 -0.01
C ALA A 73 -10.55 -25.89 1.13
N LYS A 74 -10.35 -25.40 2.34
CA LYS A 74 -11.22 -25.71 3.51
C LYS A 74 -12.24 -24.62 3.67
N VAL A 75 -13.39 -24.96 4.24
CA VAL A 75 -14.44 -23.99 4.58
C VAL A 75 -14.94 -24.19 6.00
N TYR A 76 -15.08 -23.09 6.74
CA TYR A 76 -15.62 -23.06 8.09
C TYR A 76 -16.58 -21.87 8.18
N ASP A 77 -17.87 -22.13 8.24
CA ASP A 77 -18.91 -21.09 8.35
C ASP A 77 -18.74 -19.94 7.32
N GLY A 78 -18.55 -20.32 6.06
CA GLY A 78 -18.34 -19.38 4.96
C GLY A 78 -16.91 -18.80 4.85
N VAL A 79 -16.05 -19.02 5.84
CA VAL A 79 -14.61 -18.66 5.75
C VAL A 79 -13.88 -19.73 4.97
N ILE A 80 -13.36 -19.37 3.82
CA ILE A 80 -12.57 -20.26 2.94
C ILE A 80 -11.08 -20.03 3.23
N VAL A 81 -10.35 -21.13 3.41
CA VAL A 81 -8.90 -21.14 3.65
C VAL A 81 -8.22 -21.90 2.51
N ALA A 82 -7.31 -21.23 1.79
CA ALA A 82 -6.53 -21.83 0.72
C ALA A 82 -5.51 -22.84 1.24
N GLY A 83 -5.39 -23.95 0.54
CA GLY A 83 -4.44 -25.03 0.79
C GLY A 83 -3.49 -25.25 -0.39
N GLU A 84 -3.55 -26.44 -1.01
CA GLU A 84 -2.76 -26.80 -2.18
C GLU A 84 -3.29 -26.13 -3.47
N VAL A 85 -2.42 -25.99 -4.46
CA VAL A 85 -2.80 -25.47 -5.79
C VAL A 85 -3.81 -26.39 -6.47
N GLY A 86 -4.86 -25.81 -7.01
CA GLY A 86 -5.93 -26.55 -7.67
C GLY A 86 -7.26 -25.80 -7.65
N THR A 87 -8.32 -26.50 -7.97
CA THR A 87 -9.69 -25.96 -7.95
C THR A 87 -10.58 -26.86 -7.12
N ALA A 88 -11.32 -26.27 -6.18
CA ALA A 88 -12.32 -26.95 -5.37
C ALA A 88 -13.67 -26.22 -5.46
N GLU A 89 -14.75 -26.96 -5.30
CA GLU A 89 -16.09 -26.42 -5.20
C GLU A 89 -16.52 -26.37 -3.74
N ILE A 90 -16.87 -25.19 -3.25
CA ILE A 90 -17.47 -25.00 -1.93
C ILE A 90 -18.99 -25.00 -2.10
N THR A 91 -19.67 -25.79 -1.30
CA THR A 91 -21.13 -25.92 -1.32
C THR A 91 -21.70 -25.51 0.02
N ALA A 92 -22.66 -24.59 0.00
CA ALA A 92 -23.51 -24.23 1.12
C ALA A 92 -24.86 -24.97 0.98
N THR A 93 -25.28 -25.64 2.04
CA THR A 93 -26.51 -26.42 2.05
C THR A 93 -27.42 -26.02 3.21
N THR A 94 -28.66 -25.65 2.94
CA THR A 94 -29.66 -25.32 3.98
C THR A 94 -30.17 -26.57 4.68
N SER A 95 -30.88 -26.41 5.79
CA SER A 95 -31.47 -27.48 6.58
C SER A 95 -32.44 -28.38 5.78
N ASN A 96 -33.10 -27.86 4.75
CA ASN A 96 -34.02 -28.60 3.87
C ASN A 96 -33.38 -28.98 2.51
N GLY A 97 -32.03 -28.90 2.37
CA GLY A 97 -31.29 -29.44 1.23
C GLY A 97 -31.17 -28.52 0.01
N LYS A 98 -31.53 -27.24 0.08
CA LYS A 98 -31.21 -26.27 -0.98
C LYS A 98 -29.73 -26.01 -1.00
N THR A 99 -29.10 -25.84 -2.16
CA THR A 99 -27.67 -25.66 -2.29
C THR A 99 -27.30 -24.42 -3.12
N ALA A 100 -26.17 -23.82 -2.78
CA ALA A 100 -25.49 -22.85 -3.63
C ALA A 100 -23.98 -23.15 -3.61
N LYS A 101 -23.28 -22.78 -4.69
CA LYS A 101 -21.91 -23.19 -4.93
C LYS A 101 -21.00 -22.02 -5.25
N CYS A 102 -19.74 -22.13 -4.83
CA CYS A 102 -18.65 -21.20 -5.16
C CYS A 102 -17.45 -22.01 -5.64
N THR A 103 -16.92 -21.67 -6.81
CA THR A 103 -15.68 -22.26 -7.33
C THR A 103 -14.48 -21.51 -6.73
N VAL A 104 -13.60 -22.23 -6.06
CA VAL A 104 -12.38 -21.71 -5.48
C VAL A 104 -11.18 -22.21 -6.27
N THR A 105 -10.40 -21.29 -6.84
CA THR A 105 -9.15 -21.61 -7.51
C THR A 105 -8.00 -21.15 -6.62
N VAL A 106 -7.17 -22.08 -6.18
CA VAL A 106 -5.94 -21.80 -5.45
C VAL A 106 -4.78 -21.82 -6.46
N THR A 107 -4.06 -20.70 -6.53
CA THR A 107 -2.94 -20.53 -7.47
C THR A 107 -1.61 -20.62 -6.73
N GLU A 108 -0.52 -20.92 -7.45
CA GLU A 108 0.84 -20.77 -6.89
C GLU A 108 1.02 -19.34 -6.42
N ASP A 109 1.49 -19.18 -5.19
CA ASP A 109 1.87 -17.87 -4.67
C ASP A 109 3.27 -17.53 -5.20
N LYS A 110 3.31 -16.92 -6.36
CA LYS A 110 4.55 -16.42 -6.97
C LYS A 110 4.95 -15.03 -6.44
N GLN A 111 4.15 -14.44 -5.54
CA GLN A 111 4.25 -13.04 -5.16
C GLN A 111 4.32 -12.84 -3.65
N LEU A 112 5.07 -13.69 -2.93
CA LEU A 112 5.30 -13.51 -1.50
C LEU A 112 6.36 -12.43 -1.25
N ILE A 113 5.96 -11.37 -0.56
CA ILE A 113 6.88 -10.43 0.06
C ILE A 113 7.33 -11.03 1.39
N THR A 114 8.62 -11.36 1.52
CA THR A 114 9.20 -11.88 2.75
C THR A 114 9.86 -10.73 3.53
N ASN A 115 9.43 -10.47 4.76
CA ASN A 115 9.82 -9.28 5.54
C ASN A 115 11.04 -9.56 6.37
N ASP A 116 11.77 -10.36 6.60
CA ASP A 116 12.91 -10.53 7.54
C ASP A 116 14.29 -10.63 6.87
N ARG A 117 14.38 -10.13 5.65
CA ARG A 117 15.62 -10.13 4.86
C ARG A 117 15.73 -8.87 4.02
N PHE A 118 16.92 -8.58 3.52
CA PHE A 118 17.11 -7.59 2.48
C PHE A 118 16.44 -8.05 1.18
N TYR A 119 15.73 -7.12 0.52
CA TYR A 119 15.16 -7.38 -0.80
C TYR A 119 16.28 -7.47 -1.83
N THR A 120 16.07 -8.31 -2.82
CA THR A 120 16.94 -8.40 -4.00
C THR A 120 16.17 -8.00 -5.25
N ASP A 121 16.91 -7.45 -6.21
CA ASP A 121 16.40 -7.23 -7.56
C ASP A 121 16.30 -8.56 -8.34
N THR A 122 15.81 -8.48 -9.56
CA THR A 122 15.65 -9.66 -10.44
C THR A 122 16.98 -10.31 -10.83
N ASP A 123 18.10 -9.60 -10.66
CA ASP A 123 19.46 -10.12 -10.93
C ASP A 123 20.10 -10.70 -9.65
N GLY A 124 19.40 -10.67 -8.52
CA GLY A 124 19.85 -11.19 -7.23
C GLY A 124 20.69 -10.23 -6.40
N ASN A 125 20.83 -8.97 -6.82
CA ASN A 125 21.57 -7.95 -6.06
C ASN A 125 20.66 -7.34 -4.99
N ILE A 126 21.25 -6.96 -3.84
CA ILE A 126 20.51 -6.26 -2.78
C ILE A 126 19.94 -4.95 -3.32
N LEU A 127 18.68 -4.70 -3.02
CA LEU A 127 17.96 -3.49 -3.41
C LEU A 127 18.26 -2.37 -2.41
N TYR A 128 18.75 -1.24 -2.90
CA TYR A 128 19.07 -0.04 -2.12
C TYR A 128 18.15 1.10 -2.54
N SER A 129 17.18 1.45 -1.72
CA SER A 129 16.20 2.50 -2.03
C SER A 129 15.63 3.10 -0.74
N GLN A 130 16.49 3.72 0.07
CA GLN A 130 16.10 4.26 1.35
C GLN A 130 15.25 5.51 1.19
N GLY A 131 14.22 5.63 2.02
CA GLY A 131 13.41 6.84 2.16
C GLY A 131 12.60 7.25 0.93
N GLY A 132 12.49 6.36 -0.05
CA GLY A 132 11.77 6.62 -1.29
C GLY A 132 10.30 6.24 -1.26
N GLY A 133 9.71 6.21 -2.44
CA GLY A 133 8.33 5.82 -2.67
C GLY A 133 8.16 5.05 -3.97
N ILE A 134 6.99 4.43 -4.07
CA ILE A 134 6.56 3.69 -5.27
C ILE A 134 5.50 4.51 -5.97
N PHE A 135 5.69 4.71 -7.28
CA PHE A 135 4.84 5.55 -8.11
C PHE A 135 4.39 4.79 -9.36
N LYS A 136 3.24 5.15 -9.86
CA LYS A 136 2.73 4.71 -11.16
C LYS A 136 2.39 5.95 -11.99
N PHE A 137 2.82 5.95 -13.26
CA PHE A 137 2.61 7.10 -14.15
C PHE A 137 1.46 6.82 -15.12
N PRO A 138 0.73 7.86 -15.59
CA PRO A 138 -0.52 7.69 -16.35
C PRO A 138 -0.41 6.87 -17.64
N ASN A 139 0.74 6.89 -18.30
CA ASN A 139 0.96 6.23 -19.59
C ASN A 139 1.90 5.03 -19.51
N ASP A 140 2.06 4.44 -18.32
CA ASP A 140 2.94 3.30 -18.10
C ASP A 140 2.27 2.29 -17.17
N ASP A 141 2.33 1.02 -17.52
CA ASP A 141 1.76 -0.05 -16.71
C ASP A 141 2.68 -0.47 -15.56
N LYS A 142 3.94 -0.01 -15.55
CA LYS A 142 4.93 -0.35 -14.53
C LYS A 142 4.79 0.50 -13.28
N TYR A 143 5.20 -0.10 -12.18
CA TYR A 143 5.50 0.61 -10.93
C TYR A 143 6.97 1.00 -10.91
N TYR A 144 7.26 2.17 -10.35
CA TYR A 144 8.58 2.75 -10.23
C TYR A 144 8.90 3.00 -8.77
N TRP A 145 9.96 2.39 -8.27
CA TRP A 145 10.44 2.61 -6.90
C TRP A 145 11.70 3.43 -6.93
N TYR A 146 11.64 4.64 -6.38
CA TYR A 146 12.79 5.53 -6.24
C TYR A 146 13.20 5.61 -4.79
N GLY A 147 14.48 5.84 -4.52
CA GLY A 147 15.03 6.08 -3.19
C GLY A 147 16.52 6.38 -3.23
N VAL A 148 17.07 6.67 -2.07
CA VAL A 148 18.48 7.00 -1.91
C VAL A 148 19.32 5.76 -1.71
N ARG A 149 20.45 5.69 -2.42
CA ARG A 149 21.56 4.79 -2.09
C ARG A 149 22.71 5.61 -1.48
N TYR A 150 23.21 5.11 -0.36
CA TYR A 150 24.39 5.64 0.32
C TYR A 150 25.60 4.75 0.05
N LYS A 151 26.80 5.33 0.03
CA LYS A 151 28.06 4.58 -0.18
C LYS A 151 28.25 3.46 0.84
N GLU A 152 27.79 3.69 2.07
CA GLU A 152 27.91 2.76 3.19
C GLU A 152 26.79 1.68 3.21
N ALA A 153 25.87 1.70 2.28
CA ALA A 153 24.75 0.77 2.26
C ALA A 153 25.21 -0.70 2.16
N VAL A 154 26.27 -0.98 1.41
CA VAL A 154 26.86 -2.32 1.32
C VAL A 154 27.38 -2.80 2.66
N THR A 155 28.05 -1.94 3.41
CA THR A 155 28.56 -2.26 4.77
C THR A 155 27.40 -2.61 5.69
N TYR A 156 26.32 -1.82 5.66
CA TYR A 156 25.14 -2.09 6.47
C TYR A 156 24.47 -3.44 6.08
N ALA A 157 24.42 -3.74 4.82
CA ALA A 157 23.80 -4.99 4.33
C ALA A 157 24.61 -6.25 4.72
N THR A 158 25.95 -6.13 4.81
CA THR A 158 26.84 -7.23 5.21
C THR A 158 27.04 -7.31 6.71
N ASP A 159 27.05 -6.19 7.41
CA ASP A 159 27.15 -6.10 8.87
C ASP A 159 26.31 -4.93 9.41
N PRO A 160 25.05 -5.18 9.80
CA PRO A 160 24.17 -4.15 10.33
C PRO A 160 24.67 -3.49 11.63
N LEU A 161 25.55 -4.15 12.40
CA LEU A 161 26.12 -3.60 13.61
C LEU A 161 27.16 -2.53 13.30
N LEU A 162 27.98 -2.73 12.28
CA LEU A 162 28.91 -1.70 11.77
C LEU A 162 28.16 -0.52 11.18
N GLY A 163 27.03 -0.76 10.50
CA GLY A 163 26.18 0.29 9.95
C GLY A 163 25.68 1.30 10.98
N LYS A 164 25.52 0.89 12.24
CA LYS A 164 25.12 1.78 13.35
C LYS A 164 26.20 2.82 13.74
N THR A 165 27.42 2.62 13.33
CA THR A 165 28.52 3.55 13.62
C THR A 165 28.66 4.67 12.60
N VAL A 166 27.89 4.63 11.51
CA VAL A 166 27.89 5.67 10.48
C VAL A 166 26.93 6.77 10.91
N GLU A 167 27.50 7.89 11.40
CA GLU A 167 26.70 9.04 11.83
C GLU A 167 26.13 9.84 10.65
N HIS A 168 26.86 9.93 9.55
CA HIS A 168 26.50 10.69 8.34
C HIS A 168 26.79 9.86 7.09
N PRO A 169 25.83 9.06 6.62
CA PRO A 169 26.02 8.27 5.41
C PRO A 169 26.15 9.18 4.18
N ALA A 170 27.15 8.89 3.34
CA ALA A 170 27.44 9.68 2.16
C ALA A 170 26.46 9.34 1.03
N PHE A 171 25.84 10.37 0.46
CA PHE A 171 24.98 10.21 -0.72
C PHE A 171 25.79 9.63 -1.89
N GLU A 172 25.25 8.65 -2.57
CA GLU A 172 25.80 8.08 -3.80
C GLU A 172 24.90 8.38 -4.98
N ALA A 173 23.63 7.99 -4.92
CA ALA A 173 22.67 8.20 -5.99
C ALA A 173 21.21 8.13 -5.50
N TYR A 174 20.30 8.66 -6.30
CA TYR A 174 18.92 8.19 -6.32
C TYR A 174 18.83 7.03 -7.30
N THR A 175 18.28 5.92 -6.83
CA THR A 175 18.09 4.69 -7.60
C THR A 175 16.68 4.62 -8.16
N CYS A 176 16.52 3.85 -9.23
CA CYS A 176 15.21 3.49 -9.77
C CYS A 176 15.12 1.98 -10.00
N TYR A 177 14.02 1.42 -9.55
CA TYR A 177 13.63 0.04 -9.83
C TYR A 177 12.25 0.04 -10.47
N THR A 178 11.99 -0.92 -11.36
CA THR A 178 10.66 -1.11 -11.97
C THR A 178 10.11 -2.49 -11.64
N SER A 179 8.78 -2.57 -11.56
CA SER A 179 8.06 -3.81 -11.33
C SER A 179 6.73 -3.82 -12.07
N ASP A 180 6.29 -4.99 -12.49
CA ASP A 180 4.94 -5.23 -13.02
C ASP A 180 3.97 -5.73 -11.92
N ASP A 181 4.50 -6.16 -10.76
CA ASP A 181 3.74 -6.91 -9.75
C ASP A 181 3.99 -6.47 -8.30
N LEU A 182 4.80 -5.42 -8.07
CA LEU A 182 5.22 -4.90 -6.75
C LEU A 182 6.07 -5.88 -5.92
N VAL A 183 6.45 -7.03 -6.46
CA VAL A 183 7.25 -8.07 -5.80
C VAL A 183 8.61 -8.23 -6.45
N ASN A 184 8.62 -8.36 -7.77
CA ASN A 184 9.84 -8.55 -8.56
C ASN A 184 10.30 -7.19 -9.09
N TRP A 185 11.42 -6.70 -8.58
CA TRP A 185 11.95 -5.39 -8.90
C TRP A 185 13.19 -5.50 -9.77
N LYS A 186 13.18 -4.86 -10.92
CA LYS A 186 14.34 -4.76 -11.82
C LYS A 186 15.06 -3.45 -11.57
N TYR A 187 16.37 -3.50 -11.34
CA TYR A 187 17.19 -2.29 -11.28
C TYR A 187 17.29 -1.63 -12.65
N GLU A 188 16.96 -0.36 -12.73
CA GLU A 188 16.98 0.43 -13.96
C GLU A 188 18.15 1.42 -14.01
N GLY A 189 18.82 1.63 -12.88
CA GLY A 189 20.02 2.45 -12.78
C GLY A 189 19.97 3.55 -11.72
N ASP A 190 21.05 4.31 -11.68
CA ASP A 190 21.17 5.53 -10.89
C ASP A 190 20.57 6.68 -11.69
N VAL A 191 19.40 7.12 -11.27
CA VAL A 191 18.64 8.13 -12.02
C VAL A 191 19.03 9.56 -11.70
N ALA A 192 19.73 9.77 -10.56
CA ALA A 192 20.35 11.05 -10.26
C ALA A 192 21.57 10.85 -9.35
N THR A 193 22.68 11.47 -9.73
CA THR A 193 23.96 11.48 -9.02
C THR A 193 24.39 12.92 -8.76
N LEU A 194 25.47 13.14 -7.99
CA LEU A 194 26.02 14.50 -7.82
C LEU A 194 26.30 15.15 -9.18
N GLU A 195 26.86 14.40 -10.12
CA GLU A 195 27.20 14.88 -11.45
C GLU A 195 25.95 15.32 -12.23
N THR A 196 24.93 14.45 -12.33
CA THR A 196 23.71 14.75 -13.10
C THR A 196 22.91 15.88 -12.45
N LEU A 197 22.96 16.00 -11.12
CA LEU A 197 22.34 17.11 -10.38
C LEU A 197 23.14 18.40 -10.40
N GLY A 198 24.35 18.39 -11.00
CA GLY A 198 25.24 19.57 -11.02
C GLY A 198 25.71 20.01 -9.64
N GLN A 199 25.84 19.06 -8.71
CA GLN A 199 26.23 19.32 -7.33
C GLN A 199 27.63 18.78 -7.06
N SER A 200 28.43 19.49 -6.27
CA SER A 200 29.78 19.05 -5.91
C SER A 200 29.82 18.18 -4.66
N TRP A 201 28.81 18.26 -3.80
CA TRP A 201 28.73 17.51 -2.55
C TRP A 201 27.28 17.41 -2.06
N CYS A 202 27.03 16.44 -1.17
CA CYS A 202 25.79 16.31 -0.42
C CYS A 202 26.12 15.90 1.00
N GLY A 203 25.79 16.75 1.97
CA GLY A 203 25.96 16.44 3.38
C GLY A 203 24.84 15.56 3.91
N TRP A 204 23.65 15.63 3.28
CA TRP A 204 22.53 14.78 3.62
C TRP A 204 21.52 14.74 2.48
N ALA A 205 21.09 13.55 2.15
CA ALA A 205 19.96 13.29 1.27
C ALA A 205 18.95 12.40 2.00
N GLY A 206 17.70 12.54 1.66
CA GLY A 206 16.66 11.78 2.35
C GLY A 206 15.51 11.41 1.42
N ARG A 207 14.32 11.61 1.91
CA ARG A 207 13.11 11.21 1.22
C ARG A 207 12.96 11.87 -0.15
N CYS A 208 12.44 11.11 -1.10
CA CYS A 208 12.15 11.61 -2.44
C CYS A 208 10.81 11.10 -2.94
N GLY A 209 10.28 11.80 -3.94
CA GLY A 209 9.13 11.38 -4.70
C GLY A 209 9.22 11.88 -6.13
N VAL A 210 8.49 11.23 -7.03
CA VAL A 210 8.46 11.56 -8.44
C VAL A 210 7.02 11.69 -8.91
N VAL A 211 6.71 12.76 -9.64
CA VAL A 211 5.43 12.95 -10.33
C VAL A 211 5.67 13.21 -11.82
N TYR A 212 4.66 12.96 -12.62
CA TYR A 212 4.68 13.29 -14.03
C TYR A 212 3.89 14.57 -14.27
N ASN A 213 4.49 15.54 -14.99
CA ASN A 213 3.84 16.75 -15.44
C ASN A 213 3.44 16.60 -16.91
N GLU A 214 2.16 16.40 -17.16
CA GLU A 214 1.63 16.17 -18.51
C GLU A 214 1.84 17.36 -19.44
N LYS A 215 1.69 18.58 -18.95
CA LYS A 215 1.82 19.81 -19.76
C LYS A 215 3.25 20.01 -20.24
N ALA A 216 4.21 19.71 -19.38
CA ALA A 216 5.63 19.82 -19.71
C ALA A 216 6.18 18.56 -20.35
N ASN A 217 5.47 17.46 -20.30
CA ASN A 217 5.94 16.11 -20.67
C ASN A 217 7.25 15.77 -19.96
N LYS A 218 7.29 15.96 -18.62
CA LYS A 218 8.48 15.78 -17.78
C LYS A 218 8.15 14.98 -16.53
N TYR A 219 9.11 14.19 -16.09
CA TYR A 219 9.12 13.59 -14.76
C TYR A 219 9.83 14.55 -13.81
N VAL A 220 9.23 14.83 -12.67
CA VAL A 220 9.72 15.79 -11.67
C VAL A 220 10.02 15.04 -10.38
N LEU A 221 11.30 15.00 -10.01
CA LEU A 221 11.78 14.45 -8.75
C LEU A 221 11.93 15.60 -7.75
N VAL A 222 11.33 15.43 -6.59
CA VAL A 222 11.52 16.32 -5.43
C VAL A 222 12.13 15.51 -4.30
N SER A 223 13.16 16.04 -3.69
CA SER A 223 13.87 15.34 -2.62
C SER A 223 14.46 16.27 -1.58
N GLN A 224 14.61 15.74 -0.37
CA GLN A 224 15.49 16.30 0.63
C GLN A 224 16.95 16.12 0.18
N PHE A 225 17.67 17.21 -0.03
CA PHE A 225 19.04 17.20 -0.50
C PHE A 225 19.74 18.49 -0.04
N ASN A 226 20.43 18.48 1.07
CA ASN A 226 20.98 19.70 1.70
C ASN A 226 19.93 20.83 1.85
N GLY A 227 18.68 20.47 2.08
CA GLY A 227 17.47 21.27 1.96
C GLY A 227 16.49 20.54 1.03
N THR A 228 15.96 21.22 0.01
CA THR A 228 15.07 20.62 -0.98
C THR A 228 15.59 20.85 -2.39
N ILE A 229 15.67 19.80 -3.19
CA ILE A 229 16.03 19.87 -4.60
C ILE A 229 14.84 19.44 -5.46
N ILE A 230 14.64 20.13 -6.57
CA ILE A 230 13.66 19.81 -7.61
C ILE A 230 14.45 19.56 -8.88
N ALA A 231 14.27 18.38 -9.46
CA ALA A 231 14.97 17.95 -10.66
C ALA A 231 13.98 17.38 -11.67
N SER A 232 14.29 17.42 -12.96
CA SER A 232 13.45 16.88 -14.00
C SER A 232 14.17 15.97 -14.95
N ALA A 233 13.42 15.12 -15.63
CA ALA A 233 13.90 14.24 -16.70
C ALA A 233 12.81 14.02 -17.77
N ASP A 234 13.24 13.70 -18.98
CA ASP A 234 12.33 13.29 -20.08
C ASP A 234 11.88 11.83 -19.96
N ASN A 235 12.56 11.06 -19.10
CA ASN A 235 12.32 9.64 -18.90
C ASN A 235 12.20 9.35 -17.40
N PRO A 236 11.28 8.47 -16.95
CA PRO A 236 11.17 8.10 -15.55
C PRO A 236 12.43 7.45 -14.97
N LYS A 237 13.28 6.87 -15.84
CA LYS A 237 14.58 6.30 -15.47
C LYS A 237 15.73 7.31 -15.49
N GLY A 238 15.42 8.61 -15.56
CA GLY A 238 16.40 9.69 -15.58
C GLY A 238 17.18 9.84 -16.90
N PRO A 239 18.37 10.47 -16.86
CA PRO A 239 18.93 11.14 -15.71
C PRO A 239 18.16 12.41 -15.31
N PHE A 240 17.89 12.57 -14.03
CA PHE A 240 17.30 13.80 -13.52
C PHE A 240 18.36 14.89 -13.40
N LYS A 241 18.00 16.10 -13.80
CA LYS A 241 18.82 17.31 -13.74
C LYS A 241 18.14 18.36 -12.88
N THR A 242 18.90 19.06 -12.06
CA THR A 242 18.37 20.10 -11.18
C THR A 242 17.75 21.23 -11.97
N GLU A 243 16.51 21.55 -11.65
CA GLU A 243 15.81 22.74 -12.11
C GLU A 243 15.88 23.83 -11.06
N LYS A 244 15.75 23.46 -9.78
CA LYS A 244 15.71 24.39 -8.65
C LYS A 244 16.23 23.72 -7.39
N GLY A 245 16.91 24.49 -6.54
CA GLY A 245 17.39 24.03 -5.26
C GLY A 245 17.12 25.08 -4.16
N TYR A 246 16.64 24.61 -3.03
CA TYR A 246 16.40 25.39 -1.82
C TYR A 246 17.28 24.83 -0.71
N PHE A 247 18.54 25.28 -0.68
CA PHE A 247 19.54 24.71 0.21
C PHE A 247 19.60 25.44 1.54
N TRP A 248 20.07 24.76 2.58
CA TRP A 248 20.28 25.32 3.89
C TRP A 248 21.17 26.56 3.82
N GLY A 249 20.70 27.66 4.43
CA GLY A 249 21.39 28.94 4.39
C GLY A 249 21.19 29.77 3.12
N GLY A 250 20.39 29.28 2.19
CA GLY A 250 19.98 29.97 0.95
C GLY A 250 18.50 30.43 0.95
N THR A 251 17.93 30.57 -0.24
CA THR A 251 16.50 30.83 -0.39
C THR A 251 15.70 29.59 -0.01
N SER A 252 14.87 29.69 1.00
CA SER A 252 13.92 28.66 1.41
C SER A 252 12.75 28.55 0.45
N LEU A 253 12.04 27.43 0.45
CA LEU A 253 10.73 27.29 -0.17
C LEU A 253 9.81 28.38 0.39
N PRO A 254 9.26 29.28 -0.46
CA PRO A 254 8.84 30.61 0.02
C PRO A 254 7.65 30.61 0.97
N VAL A 255 6.89 29.56 1.09
CA VAL A 255 5.64 29.58 1.87
C VAL A 255 5.41 28.30 2.66
N ILE A 256 6.02 27.20 2.26
CA ILE A 256 5.77 25.89 2.83
C ILE A 256 6.73 25.69 4.00
N ALA A 257 6.20 25.31 5.13
CA ALA A 257 6.96 24.86 6.29
C ALA A 257 7.96 25.87 6.91
N ASN A 258 7.74 27.16 6.79
CA ASN A 258 8.64 28.19 7.36
C ASN A 258 10.08 28.08 6.86
N GLY A 259 10.25 27.70 5.61
CA GLY A 259 11.54 27.76 4.94
C GLY A 259 12.34 26.47 4.90
N ASP A 260 11.82 25.37 5.44
CA ASP A 260 12.47 24.07 5.30
C ASP A 260 11.46 22.93 5.34
N THR A 261 11.70 21.90 4.54
CA THR A 261 10.88 20.69 4.52
C THR A 261 11.53 19.59 5.35
N GLY A 262 10.74 18.96 6.22
CA GLY A 262 11.07 17.68 6.82
C GLY A 262 10.85 16.53 5.83
N ASP A 263 10.42 15.37 6.33
CA ASP A 263 10.10 14.24 5.46
C ASP A 263 9.06 14.64 4.42
N LEU A 264 9.27 14.24 3.18
CA LEU A 264 8.39 14.55 2.06
C LEU A 264 8.11 13.33 1.20
N THR A 265 7.01 13.41 0.47
CA THR A 265 6.68 12.52 -0.64
C THR A 265 5.90 13.30 -1.70
N MET A 266 5.77 12.70 -2.87
CA MET A 266 4.94 13.24 -3.94
C MET A 266 3.69 12.38 -4.09
N PHE A 267 2.63 13.01 -4.52
CA PHE A 267 1.36 12.37 -4.82
C PHE A 267 0.83 12.89 -6.16
N TYR A 268 0.22 12.00 -6.93
CA TYR A 268 -0.42 12.34 -8.19
C TYR A 268 -1.90 11.98 -8.08
N ASP A 269 -2.76 12.97 -8.30
CA ASP A 269 -4.21 12.80 -8.16
C ASP A 269 -4.87 12.37 -9.47
N GLU A 270 -6.09 11.88 -9.39
CA GLU A 270 -6.91 11.48 -10.56
C GLU A 270 -7.17 12.65 -11.53
N ASP A 271 -7.08 13.90 -11.05
CA ASP A 271 -7.19 15.13 -11.86
C ASP A 271 -5.88 15.49 -12.59
N SER A 272 -4.91 14.58 -12.61
CA SER A 272 -3.59 14.78 -13.23
C SER A 272 -2.75 15.88 -12.60
N LYS A 273 -2.98 16.19 -11.32
CA LYS A 273 -2.17 17.16 -10.57
C LYS A 273 -1.19 16.48 -9.63
N GLY A 274 0.03 17.00 -9.64
CA GLY A 274 1.07 16.63 -8.69
C GLY A 274 0.97 17.45 -7.41
N TYR A 275 1.16 16.80 -6.28
CA TYR A 275 1.20 17.43 -4.96
C TYR A 275 2.47 17.00 -4.23
N MET A 276 3.08 17.93 -3.52
CA MET A 276 4.09 17.62 -2.51
C MET A 276 3.42 17.55 -1.14
N ILE A 277 3.65 16.47 -0.43
CA ILE A 277 3.24 16.31 0.96
C ILE A 277 4.50 16.32 1.81
N CYS A 278 4.62 17.24 2.75
CA CYS A 278 5.80 17.34 3.58
C CYS A 278 5.49 17.74 5.03
N SER A 279 6.37 17.34 5.95
CA SER A 279 6.35 17.84 7.31
C SER A 279 7.18 19.14 7.40
N SER A 280 6.94 19.97 8.44
CA SER A 280 7.87 21.05 8.74
C SER A 280 9.18 20.51 9.32
N ALA A 281 10.34 21.08 8.95
CA ALA A 281 11.61 20.68 9.51
C ALA A 281 11.73 21.03 11.00
N ASN A 282 11.16 22.14 11.41
CA ASN A 282 11.13 22.57 12.81
C ASN A 282 10.08 21.80 13.62
N GLY A 283 10.52 20.75 14.31
CA GLY A 283 9.69 19.98 15.23
C GLY A 283 8.68 19.04 14.60
N ARG A 284 8.58 18.97 13.28
CA ARG A 284 7.67 18.07 12.51
C ARG A 284 6.21 18.11 12.99
N GLY A 285 5.78 19.26 13.55
CA GLY A 285 4.47 19.43 14.17
C GLY A 285 3.33 19.66 13.18
N HIS A 286 3.63 19.96 11.92
CA HIS A 286 2.63 20.24 10.90
C HIS A 286 2.90 19.45 9.64
N LEU A 287 1.82 19.03 8.98
CA LEU A 287 1.82 18.44 7.65
C LEU A 287 1.31 19.47 6.65
N TYR A 288 2.02 19.63 5.57
CA TYR A 288 1.68 20.53 4.48
C TYR A 288 1.41 19.76 3.20
N ILE A 289 0.46 20.22 2.42
CA ILE A 289 0.16 19.73 1.08
C ILE A 289 0.22 20.94 0.16
N ALA A 290 1.09 20.88 -0.84
CA ALA A 290 1.31 21.94 -1.80
C ALA A 290 1.05 21.42 -3.22
N PRO A 291 0.11 22.01 -3.97
CA PRO A 291 -0.07 21.67 -5.37
C PRO A 291 1.13 22.15 -6.18
N MET A 292 1.53 21.35 -7.17
CA MET A 292 2.52 21.76 -8.15
C MET A 292 1.86 22.68 -9.19
N ASP A 293 2.42 23.89 -9.38
CA ASP A 293 2.00 24.77 -10.46
C ASP A 293 2.63 24.33 -11.78
N GLU A 294 1.86 23.60 -12.56
CA GLU A 294 2.31 23.09 -13.85
C GLU A 294 2.57 24.19 -14.89
N THR A 295 2.16 25.45 -14.64
CA THR A 295 2.36 26.57 -15.56
C THR A 295 3.66 27.33 -15.31
N LYS A 296 4.23 27.20 -14.10
CA LYS A 296 5.48 27.85 -13.68
C LYS A 296 6.65 26.88 -13.70
N ASN A 297 7.21 26.64 -14.88
CA ASN A 297 8.37 25.74 -15.04
C ASN A 297 8.19 24.35 -14.44
N PHE A 298 6.94 23.83 -14.43
CA PHE A 298 6.54 22.49 -13.98
C PHE A 298 7.11 22.02 -12.64
N CYS A 299 7.73 22.88 -11.88
CA CYS A 299 8.39 22.54 -10.62
C CYS A 299 8.14 23.54 -9.48
N ASP A 300 7.34 24.57 -9.67
CA ASP A 300 6.95 25.45 -8.57
C ASP A 300 5.75 24.90 -7.81
N PHE A 301 5.75 25.11 -6.50
CA PHE A 301 4.64 24.80 -5.61
C PHE A 301 4.03 26.11 -5.10
N ASP A 302 2.72 26.23 -5.21
CA ASP A 302 1.95 27.37 -4.70
C ASP A 302 1.59 27.22 -3.22
#